data_059edeb33f62032cfe23d1207ccd5f6b
#
_entry.id   059edeb33f62032cfe23d1207ccd5f6b
#
_cell.length_a   1.000
_cell.length_b   1.000
_cell.length_c   1.000
_cell.angle_alpha   90.00
_cell.angle_beta   90.00
_cell.angle_gamma   90.00
#
_symmetry.space_group_name_H-M   'P 1'
#
loop_
_entity.id
_entity.type
_entity.pdbx_description
1 polymer ?
#
loop_
_entity_poly.entity_id
_entity_poly.type
_entity_poly.pdbx_seq_one_letter_code
_entity_poly.pdbx_strand_id
1 'polypeptide(L)'
;MASLNHETVREMIRTGTPDRVLRLIGKSHPADLAPLFKDLEPSEARLLFDVLFSTRKAAKTLKELPPDLLPDVLGLIEDEKLARVIARADPDDAVAFIASLPAERKEKLLGFMDPEQRAGFNKMISYPEGSVGRIMTTDLLALSPETTAQGAIDKIRERGELETFFYLYVVDDSGKLIGVVPIRNLVVAPPTRPLRDMMIHDPIRAEVTMDQEEAARLVSKYDLLALPIVDHDGRLAGLITVDDVIDVIADETTEDMYKMAGVGIKERAFSPLRESAARRIPWLGFNMVWAFAAASVISAFEKTIGQVPALAIFMPIIAGQAGNAGIQTATVVVRSMALGEVESSNLFALLRKEWGLGLIKGSIFGTVLGVIAWLWRGNAALGFVAGISMFLNMLVAATGGVLVPTALRRLGLDPATVAGVFDTMLTDFMGFLIFLGLATLLIHFLT
;
A
#
# COMPACT_ATOMS: atom_id res chain seq x y z
N MET A 1 -30.73 3.42 -1.74
CA MET A 1 -30.70 2.06 -2.26
C MET A 1 -30.91 1.12 -1.09
N ALA A 2 -31.85 0.18 -1.15
CA ALA A 2 -32.02 -0.78 -0.07
C ALA A 2 -30.77 -1.67 -0.06
N SER A 3 -30.04 -1.71 1.06
CA SER A 3 -28.92 -2.63 1.24
C SER A 3 -29.42 -4.03 0.96
N LEU A 4 -28.73 -4.77 0.07
CA LEU A 4 -28.98 -6.17 -0.12
C LEU A 4 -28.92 -6.85 1.25
N ASN A 5 -30.04 -7.44 1.68
CA ASN A 5 -30.01 -8.23 2.91
C ASN A 5 -29.32 -9.56 2.56
N HIS A 6 -28.05 -9.67 2.95
CA HIS A 6 -27.19 -10.83 2.70
C HIS A 6 -27.87 -12.16 3.14
N GLU A 7 -28.55 -12.17 4.28
CA GLU A 7 -29.30 -13.34 4.75
C GLU A 7 -30.42 -13.74 3.80
N THR A 8 -31.17 -12.77 3.29
CA THR A 8 -32.26 -13.04 2.35
C THR A 8 -31.75 -13.62 1.04
N VAL A 9 -30.61 -13.11 0.52
CA VAL A 9 -29.98 -13.63 -0.71
C VAL A 9 -29.46 -15.04 -0.48
N ARG A 10 -28.81 -15.27 0.64
CA ARG A 10 -28.30 -16.59 1.04
C ARG A 10 -29.43 -17.60 1.16
N GLU A 11 -30.55 -17.24 1.79
CA GLU A 11 -31.72 -18.09 1.89
C GLU A 11 -32.34 -18.39 0.51
N MET A 12 -32.38 -17.41 -0.39
CA MET A 12 -32.82 -17.62 -1.78
C MET A 12 -31.89 -18.54 -2.56
N ILE A 13 -30.58 -18.47 -2.36
CA ILE A 13 -29.61 -19.39 -2.97
C ILE A 13 -29.82 -20.79 -2.41
N ARG A 14 -30.05 -20.95 -1.11
CA ARG A 14 -30.30 -22.24 -0.45
C ARG A 14 -31.65 -22.87 -0.86
N THR A 15 -32.68 -22.08 -1.02
CA THR A 15 -34.03 -22.56 -1.38
C THR A 15 -34.19 -22.86 -2.86
N GLY A 16 -33.13 -22.67 -3.68
CA GLY A 16 -33.07 -23.13 -5.06
C GLY A 16 -34.07 -22.46 -6.01
N THR A 17 -34.39 -21.18 -5.84
CA THR A 17 -35.24 -20.40 -6.76
C THR A 17 -34.40 -19.59 -7.74
N PRO A 18 -33.83 -20.20 -8.82
CA PRO A 18 -32.89 -19.55 -9.74
C PRO A 18 -33.42 -18.26 -10.34
N ASP A 19 -34.69 -18.19 -10.70
CA ASP A 19 -35.31 -17.02 -11.33
C ASP A 19 -35.43 -15.79 -10.42
N ARG A 20 -35.53 -16.01 -9.11
CA ARG A 20 -35.55 -14.91 -8.12
C ARG A 20 -34.13 -14.35 -7.89
N VAL A 21 -33.17 -15.27 -7.78
CA VAL A 21 -31.74 -14.93 -7.65
C VAL A 21 -31.25 -14.17 -8.90
N LEU A 22 -31.60 -14.66 -10.10
CA LEU A 22 -31.31 -14.01 -11.38
C LEU A 22 -31.84 -12.55 -11.46
N ARG A 23 -33.10 -12.33 -11.04
CA ARG A 23 -33.70 -10.99 -11.04
C ARG A 23 -33.06 -10.03 -10.04
N LEU A 24 -32.63 -10.55 -8.89
CA LEU A 24 -31.97 -9.77 -7.86
C LEU A 24 -30.55 -9.39 -8.31
N ILE A 25 -29.76 -10.37 -8.74
CA ILE A 25 -28.40 -10.18 -9.24
C ILE A 25 -28.37 -9.26 -10.47
N GLY A 26 -29.36 -9.40 -11.37
CA GLY A 26 -29.48 -8.56 -12.55
C GLY A 26 -29.59 -7.06 -12.25
N LYS A 27 -30.17 -6.69 -11.10
CA LYS A 27 -30.36 -5.30 -10.66
C LYS A 27 -29.30 -4.77 -9.69
N SER A 28 -28.48 -5.66 -9.10
CA SER A 28 -27.48 -5.31 -8.08
C SER A 28 -26.15 -4.91 -8.70
N HIS A 29 -25.45 -4.00 -8.06
CA HIS A 29 -24.09 -3.64 -8.46
C HIS A 29 -23.12 -4.80 -8.14
N PRO A 30 -22.08 -5.08 -8.96
CA PRO A 30 -21.07 -6.11 -8.67
C PRO A 30 -20.43 -5.98 -7.30
N ALA A 31 -20.07 -4.76 -6.86
CA ALA A 31 -19.52 -4.49 -5.53
C ALA A 31 -20.44 -4.89 -4.37
N ASP A 32 -21.77 -4.87 -4.55
CA ASP A 32 -22.73 -5.35 -3.54
C ASP A 32 -22.85 -6.88 -3.52
N LEU A 33 -22.40 -7.55 -4.59
CA LEU A 33 -22.49 -9.02 -4.75
C LEU A 33 -21.24 -9.75 -4.25
N ALA A 34 -20.07 -9.12 -4.34
CA ALA A 34 -18.81 -9.72 -3.93
C ALA A 34 -18.79 -10.13 -2.44
N PRO A 35 -19.30 -9.34 -1.48
CA PRO A 35 -19.32 -9.72 -0.07
C PRO A 35 -20.16 -10.96 0.24
N LEU A 36 -21.08 -11.33 -0.65
CA LEU A 36 -21.91 -12.54 -0.46
C LEU A 36 -21.08 -13.82 -0.42
N PHE A 37 -19.97 -13.87 -1.18
CA PHE A 37 -19.11 -15.06 -1.25
C PHE A 37 -18.46 -15.41 0.09
N LYS A 38 -18.30 -14.45 1.00
CA LYS A 38 -17.64 -14.65 2.29
C LYS A 38 -18.32 -15.67 3.19
N ASP A 39 -19.66 -15.73 3.11
CA ASP A 39 -20.49 -16.52 4.03
C ASP A 39 -21.16 -17.73 3.35
N LEU A 40 -20.82 -18.02 2.09
CA LEU A 40 -21.40 -19.10 1.31
C LEU A 40 -20.59 -20.39 1.44
N GLU A 41 -21.30 -21.53 1.52
CA GLU A 41 -20.68 -22.83 1.35
C GLU A 41 -20.19 -23.04 -0.10
N PRO A 42 -19.18 -23.89 -0.36
CA PRO A 42 -18.62 -24.07 -1.70
C PRO A 42 -19.66 -24.38 -2.80
N SER A 43 -20.72 -25.11 -2.48
CA SER A 43 -21.83 -25.42 -3.40
C SER A 43 -22.70 -24.19 -3.70
N GLU A 44 -22.94 -23.35 -2.69
CA GLU A 44 -23.70 -22.11 -2.79
C GLU A 44 -22.91 -21.06 -3.60
N ALA A 45 -21.59 -20.97 -3.36
CA ALA A 45 -20.69 -20.09 -4.09
C ALA A 45 -20.63 -20.43 -5.59
N ARG A 46 -20.60 -21.73 -5.94
CA ARG A 46 -20.69 -22.18 -7.33
C ARG A 46 -22.01 -21.77 -7.99
N LEU A 47 -23.14 -21.95 -7.30
CA LEU A 47 -24.45 -21.52 -7.77
C LEU A 47 -24.51 -20.01 -8.03
N LEU A 48 -24.01 -19.21 -7.08
CA LEU A 48 -23.92 -17.76 -7.25
C LEU A 48 -23.06 -17.41 -8.46
N PHE A 49 -21.90 -18.05 -8.60
CA PHE A 49 -21.02 -17.83 -9.74
C PHE A 49 -21.70 -18.18 -11.08
N ASP A 50 -22.41 -19.30 -11.17
CA ASP A 50 -23.11 -19.68 -12.40
C ASP A 50 -24.19 -18.66 -12.80
N VAL A 51 -24.87 -18.06 -11.83
CA VAL A 51 -25.80 -16.94 -12.07
C VAL A 51 -25.07 -15.68 -12.53
N LEU A 52 -23.95 -15.33 -11.89
CA LEU A 52 -23.10 -14.19 -12.30
C LEU A 52 -22.53 -14.39 -13.70
N PHE A 53 -22.12 -15.60 -14.03
CA PHE A 53 -21.64 -15.97 -15.37
C PHE A 53 -22.74 -15.79 -16.44
N SER A 54 -23.97 -16.26 -16.15
CA SER A 54 -25.12 -16.13 -17.06
C SER A 54 -25.55 -14.67 -17.29
N THR A 55 -25.37 -13.81 -16.27
CA THR A 55 -25.69 -12.37 -16.30
C THR A 55 -24.54 -11.50 -16.79
N ARG A 56 -23.41 -12.07 -17.19
CA ARG A 56 -22.17 -11.38 -17.59
C ARG A 56 -21.57 -10.45 -16.51
N LYS A 57 -21.89 -10.69 -15.25
CA LYS A 57 -21.36 -9.90 -14.11
C LYS A 57 -20.19 -10.58 -13.40
N ALA A 58 -19.79 -11.80 -13.84
CA ALA A 58 -18.80 -12.59 -13.13
C ALA A 58 -17.45 -11.86 -13.00
N ALA A 59 -16.88 -11.34 -14.10
CA ALA A 59 -15.57 -10.65 -14.06
C ALA A 59 -15.60 -9.46 -13.10
N LYS A 60 -16.59 -8.57 -13.25
CA LYS A 60 -16.74 -7.38 -12.40
C LYS A 60 -16.98 -7.72 -10.92
N THR A 61 -17.68 -8.82 -10.63
CA THR A 61 -17.87 -9.25 -9.23
C THR A 61 -16.61 -9.90 -8.65
N LEU A 62 -15.83 -10.62 -9.47
CA LEU A 62 -14.56 -11.21 -9.04
C LEU A 62 -13.51 -10.13 -8.74
N LYS A 63 -13.48 -9.01 -9.49
CA LYS A 63 -12.63 -7.84 -9.23
C LYS A 63 -12.86 -7.29 -7.81
N GLU A 64 -14.11 -7.20 -7.40
CA GLU A 64 -14.52 -6.66 -6.10
C GLU A 64 -14.31 -7.64 -4.92
N LEU A 65 -13.84 -8.87 -5.18
CA LEU A 65 -13.57 -9.82 -4.11
C LEU A 65 -12.31 -9.43 -3.33
N PRO A 66 -12.35 -9.56 -1.99
CA PRO A 66 -11.15 -9.44 -1.19
C PRO A 66 -10.03 -10.37 -1.70
N PRO A 67 -8.77 -9.94 -1.72
CA PRO A 67 -7.65 -10.72 -2.26
C PRO A 67 -7.44 -12.09 -1.60
N ASP A 68 -7.88 -12.25 -0.35
CA ASP A 68 -7.85 -13.53 0.39
C ASP A 68 -8.94 -14.51 -0.03
N LEU A 69 -10.09 -13.99 -0.47
CA LEU A 69 -11.22 -14.82 -0.88
C LEU A 69 -11.15 -15.19 -2.38
N LEU A 70 -10.51 -14.36 -3.19
CA LEU A 70 -10.43 -14.55 -4.64
C LEU A 70 -9.83 -15.91 -5.03
N PRO A 71 -8.69 -16.40 -4.48
CA PRO A 71 -8.13 -17.71 -4.85
C PRO A 71 -9.08 -18.86 -4.53
N ASP A 72 -9.79 -18.79 -3.39
CA ASP A 72 -10.73 -19.82 -2.97
C ASP A 72 -11.94 -19.87 -3.91
N VAL A 73 -12.50 -18.72 -4.25
CA VAL A 73 -13.62 -18.64 -5.20
C VAL A 73 -13.20 -19.12 -6.58
N LEU A 74 -12.04 -18.66 -7.09
CA LEU A 74 -11.50 -19.13 -8.37
C LEU A 74 -11.24 -20.65 -8.35
N GLY A 75 -10.85 -21.19 -7.18
CA GLY A 75 -10.67 -22.62 -6.96
C GLY A 75 -11.92 -23.47 -7.19
N LEU A 76 -13.10 -22.89 -6.99
CA LEU A 76 -14.40 -23.56 -7.16
C LEU A 76 -14.89 -23.59 -8.60
N ILE A 77 -14.32 -22.78 -9.49
CA ILE A 77 -14.81 -22.59 -10.87
C ILE A 77 -14.11 -23.55 -11.82
N GLU A 78 -14.85 -24.12 -12.76
CA GLU A 78 -14.31 -24.96 -13.82
C GLU A 78 -13.40 -24.15 -14.76
N ASP A 79 -12.26 -24.75 -15.19
CA ASP A 79 -11.23 -24.07 -15.97
C ASP A 79 -11.77 -23.45 -17.27
N GLU A 80 -12.69 -24.13 -17.97
CA GLU A 80 -13.27 -23.60 -19.20
C GLU A 80 -14.16 -22.37 -18.97
N LYS A 81 -14.99 -22.38 -17.89
CA LYS A 81 -15.80 -21.22 -17.52
C LYS A 81 -14.93 -20.05 -17.07
N LEU A 82 -13.91 -20.37 -16.26
CA LEU A 82 -12.96 -19.35 -15.76
C LEU A 82 -12.19 -18.70 -16.91
N ALA A 83 -11.70 -19.48 -17.87
CA ALA A 83 -11.05 -18.95 -19.06
C ALA A 83 -11.95 -17.97 -19.85
N ARG A 84 -13.24 -18.28 -19.98
CA ARG A 84 -14.21 -17.39 -20.64
C ARG A 84 -14.47 -16.10 -19.84
N VAL A 85 -14.40 -16.14 -18.50
CA VAL A 85 -14.54 -14.96 -17.66
C VAL A 85 -13.29 -14.07 -17.79
N ILE A 86 -12.11 -14.68 -17.69
CA ILE A 86 -10.83 -13.97 -17.81
C ILE A 86 -10.68 -13.34 -19.21
N ALA A 87 -11.09 -14.04 -20.26
CA ALA A 87 -11.06 -13.51 -21.63
C ALA A 87 -11.99 -12.29 -21.86
N ARG A 88 -12.92 -12.02 -20.95
CA ARG A 88 -13.86 -10.90 -21.00
C ARG A 88 -13.62 -9.86 -19.91
N ALA A 89 -12.73 -10.15 -18.98
CA ALA A 89 -12.29 -9.21 -17.95
C ALA A 89 -11.40 -8.14 -18.56
N ASP A 90 -11.29 -7.00 -17.90
CA ASP A 90 -10.31 -6.00 -18.24
C ASP A 90 -8.90 -6.58 -18.14
N PRO A 91 -7.94 -6.19 -18.99
CA PRO A 91 -6.62 -6.82 -19.06
C PRO A 91 -5.88 -6.88 -17.72
N ASP A 92 -5.96 -5.84 -16.91
CA ASP A 92 -5.40 -5.74 -15.56
C ASP A 92 -6.07 -6.72 -14.58
N ASP A 93 -7.40 -6.76 -14.55
CA ASP A 93 -8.18 -7.72 -13.76
C ASP A 93 -7.85 -9.17 -14.14
N ALA A 94 -7.77 -9.44 -15.45
CA ALA A 94 -7.41 -10.76 -15.96
C ALA A 94 -6.01 -11.19 -15.50
N VAL A 95 -5.04 -10.26 -15.47
CA VAL A 95 -3.70 -10.50 -14.92
C VAL A 95 -3.77 -10.79 -13.43
N ALA A 96 -4.56 -10.03 -12.65
CA ALA A 96 -4.74 -10.25 -11.22
C ALA A 96 -5.37 -11.63 -10.93
N PHE A 97 -6.38 -12.03 -11.69
CA PHE A 97 -7.01 -13.36 -11.56
C PHE A 97 -6.02 -14.49 -11.86
N ILE A 98 -5.27 -14.38 -12.96
CA ILE A 98 -4.25 -15.37 -13.35
C ILE A 98 -3.13 -15.40 -12.29
N ALA A 99 -2.69 -14.26 -11.79
CA ALA A 99 -1.63 -14.16 -10.80
C ALA A 99 -1.99 -14.88 -9.49
N SER A 100 -3.26 -14.87 -9.09
CA SER A 100 -3.75 -15.49 -7.86
C SER A 100 -3.87 -17.03 -7.92
N LEU A 101 -3.70 -17.65 -9.11
CA LEU A 101 -3.85 -19.09 -9.29
C LEU A 101 -2.51 -19.84 -9.13
N PRO A 102 -2.55 -21.15 -8.76
CA PRO A 102 -1.39 -22.03 -8.79
C PRO A 102 -0.78 -22.16 -10.21
N ALA A 103 0.54 -22.31 -10.30
CA ALA A 103 1.29 -22.33 -11.58
C ALA A 103 0.72 -23.34 -12.60
N GLU A 104 0.39 -24.54 -12.15
CA GLU A 104 -0.17 -25.61 -13.03
C GLU A 104 -1.51 -25.19 -13.66
N ARG A 105 -2.35 -24.49 -12.89
CA ARG A 105 -3.65 -24.03 -13.34
C ARG A 105 -3.55 -22.83 -14.27
N LYS A 106 -2.56 -21.94 -14.04
CA LYS A 106 -2.25 -20.82 -14.95
C LYS A 106 -1.99 -21.30 -16.37
N GLU A 107 -1.10 -22.30 -16.51
CA GLU A 107 -0.77 -22.83 -17.83
C GLU A 107 -1.98 -23.41 -18.56
N LYS A 108 -2.83 -24.14 -17.84
CA LYS A 108 -4.07 -24.68 -18.42
C LYS A 108 -5.00 -23.59 -18.91
N LEU A 109 -5.22 -22.55 -18.11
CA LEU A 109 -6.11 -21.43 -18.47
C LEU A 109 -5.59 -20.66 -19.68
N LEU A 110 -4.29 -20.36 -19.70
CA LEU A 110 -3.64 -19.73 -20.86
C LEU A 110 -3.77 -20.57 -22.13
N GLY A 111 -3.90 -21.90 -22.00
CA GLY A 111 -4.14 -22.80 -23.13
C GLY A 111 -5.54 -22.67 -23.76
N PHE A 112 -6.53 -22.15 -23.04
CA PHE A 112 -7.89 -21.89 -23.55
C PHE A 112 -8.05 -20.52 -24.23
N MET A 113 -7.05 -19.65 -24.11
CA MET A 113 -7.08 -18.28 -24.66
C MET A 113 -6.58 -18.23 -26.11
N ASP A 114 -7.06 -17.26 -26.85
CA ASP A 114 -6.54 -16.95 -28.17
C ASP A 114 -5.04 -16.57 -28.11
N PRO A 115 -4.25 -16.91 -29.14
CA PRO A 115 -2.81 -16.64 -29.15
C PRO A 115 -2.46 -15.17 -28.89
N GLU A 116 -3.25 -14.23 -29.40
CA GLU A 116 -3.03 -12.79 -29.25
C GLU A 116 -3.26 -12.34 -27.81
N GLN A 117 -4.39 -12.74 -27.20
CA GLN A 117 -4.68 -12.48 -25.78
C GLN A 117 -3.62 -13.09 -24.89
N ARG A 118 -3.23 -14.33 -25.12
CA ARG A 118 -2.18 -15.01 -24.38
C ARG A 118 -0.84 -14.27 -24.44
N ALA A 119 -0.47 -13.75 -25.62
CA ALA A 119 0.76 -12.96 -25.79
C ALA A 119 0.69 -11.65 -24.98
N GLY A 120 -0.46 -10.96 -25.00
CA GLY A 120 -0.71 -9.76 -24.20
C GLY A 120 -0.56 -10.01 -22.70
N PHE A 121 -1.23 -11.03 -22.16
CA PHE A 121 -1.12 -11.42 -20.77
C PHE A 121 0.29 -11.82 -20.35
N ASN A 122 0.99 -12.61 -21.16
CA ASN A 122 2.37 -12.99 -20.87
C ASN A 122 3.28 -11.76 -20.82
N LYS A 123 3.06 -10.77 -21.69
CA LYS A 123 3.79 -9.51 -21.68
C LYS A 123 3.54 -8.73 -20.38
N MET A 124 2.27 -8.58 -19.95
CA MET A 124 1.92 -7.88 -18.70
C MET A 124 2.48 -8.59 -17.47
N ILE A 125 2.38 -9.93 -17.40
CA ILE A 125 2.94 -10.72 -16.29
C ILE A 125 4.46 -10.64 -16.23
N SER A 126 5.15 -10.39 -17.36
CA SER A 126 6.60 -10.26 -17.41
C SER A 126 7.13 -8.97 -16.79
N TYR A 127 6.29 -7.95 -16.60
CA TYR A 127 6.68 -6.73 -15.91
C TYR A 127 6.89 -6.97 -14.41
N PRO A 128 7.76 -6.18 -13.75
CA PRO A 128 8.02 -6.30 -12.31
C PRO A 128 6.73 -6.22 -11.48
N GLU A 129 6.69 -6.92 -10.34
CA GLU A 129 5.62 -6.73 -9.35
C GLU A 129 5.65 -5.28 -8.84
N GLY A 130 4.46 -4.67 -8.64
CA GLY A 130 4.35 -3.27 -8.24
C GLY A 130 4.62 -2.26 -9.35
N SER A 131 4.86 -2.70 -10.61
CA SER A 131 5.02 -1.78 -11.74
C SER A 131 3.69 -1.47 -12.43
N VAL A 132 3.59 -0.26 -13.00
CA VAL A 132 2.40 0.18 -13.74
C VAL A 132 2.08 -0.70 -14.96
N GLY A 133 3.09 -1.31 -15.58
CA GLY A 133 2.88 -2.23 -16.70
C GLY A 133 2.11 -3.49 -16.33
N ARG A 134 2.01 -3.82 -15.05
CA ARG A 134 1.30 -4.99 -14.55
C ARG A 134 -0.16 -4.72 -14.23
N ILE A 135 -0.50 -3.46 -13.94
CA ILE A 135 -1.85 -3.02 -13.58
C ILE A 135 -2.50 -2.12 -14.64
N MET A 136 -1.84 -1.89 -15.77
CA MET A 136 -2.39 -1.08 -16.85
C MET A 136 -3.45 -1.86 -17.63
N THR A 137 -4.47 -1.16 -18.11
CA THR A 137 -5.33 -1.69 -19.17
C THR A 137 -4.71 -1.41 -20.54
N THR A 138 -4.84 -2.36 -21.44
CA THR A 138 -4.42 -2.21 -22.86
C THR A 138 -5.59 -1.89 -23.78
N ASP A 139 -6.80 -1.83 -23.25
CA ASP A 139 -7.99 -1.45 -24.00
C ASP A 139 -8.12 0.07 -24.13
N LEU A 140 -7.48 0.60 -25.17
CA LEU A 140 -7.42 2.05 -25.45
C LEU A 140 -7.65 2.35 -26.92
N LEU A 141 -8.00 3.59 -27.24
CA LEU A 141 -8.10 4.09 -28.60
C LEU A 141 -6.99 5.10 -28.87
N ALA A 142 -6.09 4.72 -29.78
CA ALA A 142 -5.03 5.59 -30.30
C ALA A 142 -5.31 5.95 -31.76
N LEU A 143 -5.18 7.22 -32.12
CA LEU A 143 -5.45 7.72 -33.46
C LEU A 143 -4.29 8.57 -34.00
N SER A 144 -4.22 8.68 -35.32
CA SER A 144 -3.25 9.55 -35.99
C SER A 144 -3.60 11.04 -35.78
N PRO A 145 -2.60 11.95 -35.70
CA PRO A 145 -2.79 13.39 -35.55
C PRO A 145 -3.60 14.02 -36.69
N GLU A 146 -3.64 13.39 -37.86
CA GLU A 146 -4.38 13.84 -39.01
C GLU A 146 -5.90 13.49 -38.97
N THR A 147 -6.29 12.63 -38.02
CA THR A 147 -7.71 12.28 -37.86
C THR A 147 -8.51 13.51 -37.46
N THR A 148 -9.64 13.73 -38.13
CA THR A 148 -10.54 14.84 -37.81
C THR A 148 -11.38 14.55 -36.56
N ALA A 149 -11.92 15.59 -35.92
CA ALA A 149 -12.79 15.44 -34.75
C ALA A 149 -13.99 14.53 -35.05
N GLN A 150 -14.63 14.68 -36.21
CA GLN A 150 -15.72 13.78 -36.62
C GLN A 150 -15.25 12.34 -36.80
N GLY A 151 -14.11 12.13 -37.48
CA GLY A 151 -13.56 10.81 -37.70
C GLY A 151 -13.19 10.12 -36.39
N ALA A 152 -12.71 10.86 -35.39
CA ALA A 152 -12.45 10.33 -34.05
C ALA A 152 -13.75 9.92 -33.35
N ILE A 153 -14.80 10.75 -33.41
CA ILE A 153 -16.12 10.43 -32.83
C ILE A 153 -16.73 9.17 -33.50
N ASP A 154 -16.59 9.05 -34.80
CA ASP A 154 -17.13 7.90 -35.54
C ASP A 154 -16.38 6.60 -35.12
N LYS A 155 -15.07 6.67 -34.97
CA LYS A 155 -14.26 5.53 -34.44
C LYS A 155 -14.61 5.16 -33.00
N ILE A 156 -14.93 6.14 -32.16
CA ILE A 156 -15.42 5.88 -30.79
C ILE A 156 -16.76 5.12 -30.87
N ARG A 157 -17.68 5.54 -31.76
CA ARG A 157 -18.98 4.87 -31.91
C ARG A 157 -18.85 3.45 -32.47
N GLU A 158 -17.96 3.24 -33.43
CA GLU A 158 -17.70 1.92 -34.01
C GLU A 158 -17.17 0.92 -32.99
N ARG A 159 -16.33 1.38 -32.07
CA ARG A 159 -15.71 0.51 -31.05
C ARG A 159 -16.67 0.11 -29.93
N GLY A 160 -17.74 0.88 -29.70
CA GLY A 160 -18.81 0.58 -28.74
C GLY A 160 -18.41 0.76 -27.29
N GLU A 161 -18.52 -0.29 -26.48
CA GLU A 161 -18.29 -0.24 -25.05
C GLU A 161 -16.79 -0.23 -24.70
N LEU A 162 -16.18 0.95 -24.65
CA LEU A 162 -14.93 1.16 -23.89
C LEU A 162 -15.35 1.69 -22.51
N GLU A 163 -14.98 1.00 -21.44
CA GLU A 163 -15.45 1.32 -20.08
C GLU A 163 -15.04 2.71 -19.62
N THR A 164 -13.88 3.21 -20.04
CA THR A 164 -13.33 4.49 -19.57
C THR A 164 -12.79 5.35 -20.71
N PHE A 165 -13.56 6.38 -21.06
CA PHE A 165 -13.23 7.29 -22.14
C PHE A 165 -13.03 8.72 -21.64
N PHE A 166 -11.89 8.97 -20.95
CA PHE A 166 -11.58 10.35 -20.52
C PHE A 166 -10.76 11.10 -21.55
N TYR A 167 -9.85 10.40 -22.21
CA TYR A 167 -8.91 10.95 -23.17
C TYR A 167 -8.82 10.08 -24.42
N LEU A 168 -8.61 10.75 -25.56
CA LEU A 168 -8.20 10.12 -26.80
C LEU A 168 -6.68 10.28 -26.94
N TYR A 169 -5.98 9.21 -27.23
CA TYR A 169 -4.54 9.24 -27.38
C TYR A 169 -4.14 9.45 -28.85
N VAL A 170 -3.13 10.31 -29.07
CA VAL A 170 -2.63 10.60 -30.40
C VAL A 170 -1.22 10.05 -30.52
N VAL A 171 -1.02 9.18 -31.52
CA VAL A 171 0.25 8.52 -31.76
C VAL A 171 0.76 8.83 -33.17
N ASP A 172 2.07 8.83 -33.34
CA ASP A 172 2.71 8.92 -34.66
C ASP A 172 2.67 7.58 -35.41
N ASP A 173 3.22 7.57 -36.64
CA ASP A 173 3.28 6.36 -37.48
C ASP A 173 4.10 5.21 -36.87
N SER A 174 4.95 5.51 -35.89
CA SER A 174 5.73 4.50 -35.15
C SER A 174 5.03 3.98 -33.89
N GLY A 175 3.83 4.54 -33.57
CA GLY A 175 3.07 4.22 -32.37
C GLY A 175 3.51 4.99 -31.11
N LYS A 176 4.40 5.99 -31.23
CA LYS A 176 4.81 6.82 -30.10
C LYS A 176 3.70 7.81 -29.70
N LEU A 177 3.52 7.95 -28.40
CA LEU A 177 2.56 8.91 -27.83
C LEU A 177 3.08 10.34 -28.05
N ILE A 178 2.33 11.14 -28.83
CA ILE A 178 2.66 12.53 -29.14
C ILE A 178 1.68 13.54 -28.52
N GLY A 179 0.49 13.08 -28.12
CA GLY A 179 -0.49 13.96 -27.50
C GLY A 179 -1.71 13.23 -26.96
N VAL A 180 -2.52 13.96 -26.19
CA VAL A 180 -3.83 13.51 -25.70
C VAL A 180 -4.89 14.56 -25.99
N VAL A 181 -6.10 14.13 -26.32
CA VAL A 181 -7.27 15.01 -26.51
C VAL A 181 -8.32 14.65 -25.47
N PRO A 182 -8.64 15.55 -24.53
CA PRO A 182 -9.77 15.35 -23.62
C PRO A 182 -11.06 15.23 -24.43
N ILE A 183 -11.91 14.24 -24.10
CA ILE A 183 -13.17 14.01 -24.85
C ILE A 183 -14.05 15.24 -24.88
N ARG A 184 -14.11 16.06 -23.83
CA ARG A 184 -14.85 17.34 -23.83
C ARG A 184 -14.40 18.27 -24.95
N ASN A 185 -13.09 18.31 -25.25
CA ASN A 185 -12.56 19.18 -26.33
C ASN A 185 -12.96 18.64 -27.68
N LEU A 186 -13.01 17.32 -27.85
CA LEU A 186 -13.43 16.67 -29.08
C LEU A 186 -14.92 16.97 -29.40
N VAL A 187 -15.78 16.92 -28.36
CA VAL A 187 -17.23 17.15 -28.52
C VAL A 187 -17.57 18.59 -28.98
N VAL A 188 -16.80 19.58 -28.51
CA VAL A 188 -17.03 21.00 -28.83
C VAL A 188 -16.26 21.48 -30.06
N ALA A 189 -15.39 20.66 -30.63
CA ALA A 189 -14.56 21.03 -31.76
C ALA A 189 -15.36 21.03 -33.10
N PRO A 190 -15.01 21.87 -34.06
CA PRO A 190 -15.55 21.77 -35.42
C PRO A 190 -15.24 20.38 -36.01
N PRO A 191 -16.21 19.74 -36.72
CA PRO A 191 -16.07 18.36 -37.22
C PRO A 191 -14.84 18.11 -38.08
N THR A 192 -14.37 19.12 -38.80
CA THR A 192 -13.22 19.03 -39.72
C THR A 192 -11.88 19.32 -39.08
N ARG A 193 -11.85 19.71 -37.79
CA ARG A 193 -10.61 20.08 -37.10
C ARG A 193 -9.76 18.81 -36.83
N PRO A 194 -8.48 18.78 -37.27
CA PRO A 194 -7.62 17.63 -37.02
C PRO A 194 -7.19 17.56 -35.54
N LEU A 195 -6.92 16.35 -35.03
CA LEU A 195 -6.52 16.12 -33.66
C LEU A 195 -5.25 16.88 -33.28
N ARG A 196 -4.28 17.00 -34.19
CA ARG A 196 -3.03 17.75 -33.93
C ARG A 196 -3.25 19.18 -33.47
N ASP A 197 -4.36 19.83 -33.92
CA ASP A 197 -4.64 21.23 -33.60
C ASP A 197 -5.36 21.41 -32.26
N MET A 198 -5.76 20.32 -31.61
CA MET A 198 -6.51 20.33 -30.35
C MET A 198 -5.91 19.47 -29.26
N MET A 199 -4.87 18.66 -29.57
CA MET A 199 -4.22 17.82 -28.60
C MET A 199 -3.33 18.62 -27.65
N ILE A 200 -3.20 18.13 -26.43
CA ILE A 200 -2.19 18.55 -25.48
C ILE A 200 -0.92 17.79 -25.86
N HIS A 201 0.10 18.54 -26.27
CA HIS A 201 1.40 17.99 -26.64
C HIS A 201 2.16 17.55 -25.42
N ASP A 202 3.03 16.52 -25.58
CA ASP A 202 3.88 15.96 -24.55
C ASP A 202 3.14 15.71 -23.22
N PRO A 203 2.12 14.85 -23.23
CA PRO A 203 1.31 14.59 -22.04
C PRO A 203 2.15 13.93 -20.95
N ILE A 204 1.73 14.16 -19.70
CA ILE A 204 2.27 13.42 -18.56
C ILE A 204 2.01 11.93 -18.81
N ARG A 205 3.07 11.14 -18.69
CA ARG A 205 3.07 9.69 -18.96
C ARG A 205 3.97 8.97 -17.99
N ALA A 206 3.78 7.66 -17.84
CA ALA A 206 4.65 6.78 -17.09
C ALA A 206 5.25 5.70 -18.01
N GLU A 207 6.43 5.18 -17.66
CA GLU A 207 7.00 4.01 -18.32
C GLU A 207 6.47 2.72 -17.72
N VAL A 208 6.34 1.64 -18.50
CA VAL A 208 5.83 0.34 -18.06
C VAL A 208 6.52 -0.22 -16.81
N THR A 209 7.76 0.17 -16.55
CA THR A 209 8.58 -0.26 -15.40
C THR A 209 8.51 0.68 -14.21
N MET A 210 7.80 1.81 -14.33
CA MET A 210 7.61 2.76 -13.22
C MET A 210 6.84 2.08 -12.08
N ASP A 211 7.18 2.42 -10.86
CA ASP A 211 6.50 1.97 -9.65
C ASP A 211 5.06 2.51 -9.60
N GLN A 212 4.11 1.66 -9.18
CA GLN A 212 2.69 2.01 -9.13
C GLN A 212 2.39 3.16 -8.16
N GLU A 213 3.13 3.26 -7.04
CA GLU A 213 2.99 4.37 -6.09
C GLU A 213 3.47 5.69 -6.70
N GLU A 214 4.54 5.67 -7.50
CA GLU A 214 5.03 6.85 -8.21
C GLU A 214 4.03 7.32 -9.27
N ALA A 215 3.44 6.39 -10.02
CA ALA A 215 2.37 6.70 -10.97
C ALA A 215 1.12 7.26 -10.29
N ALA A 216 0.73 6.69 -9.15
CA ALA A 216 -0.39 7.20 -8.34
C ALA A 216 -0.13 8.65 -7.87
N ARG A 217 1.11 8.97 -7.51
CA ARG A 217 1.53 10.36 -7.19
C ARG A 217 1.41 11.30 -8.39
N LEU A 218 1.75 10.85 -9.60
CA LEU A 218 1.57 11.66 -10.83
C LEU A 218 0.09 11.94 -11.07
N VAL A 219 -0.77 10.92 -11.00
CA VAL A 219 -2.22 11.07 -11.17
C VAL A 219 -2.80 12.05 -10.16
N SER A 220 -2.45 11.91 -8.88
CA SER A 220 -2.90 12.81 -7.81
C SER A 220 -2.35 14.24 -7.95
N LYS A 221 -1.07 14.39 -8.33
CA LYS A 221 -0.42 15.72 -8.45
C LYS A 221 -0.98 16.56 -9.58
N TYR A 222 -1.37 15.92 -10.67
CA TYR A 222 -1.81 16.59 -11.89
C TYR A 222 -3.31 16.46 -12.15
N ASP A 223 -4.06 15.93 -11.18
CA ASP A 223 -5.51 15.71 -11.24
C ASP A 223 -5.96 14.97 -12.52
N LEU A 224 -5.22 13.90 -12.86
CA LEU A 224 -5.47 13.14 -14.08
C LEU A 224 -6.60 12.13 -13.84
N LEU A 225 -7.45 11.94 -14.84
CA LEU A 225 -8.48 10.88 -14.85
C LEU A 225 -7.96 9.56 -15.41
N ALA A 226 -6.88 9.64 -16.22
CA ALA A 226 -6.14 8.47 -16.71
C ALA A 226 -4.71 8.90 -17.04
N LEU A 227 -3.75 8.01 -16.80
CA LEU A 227 -2.33 8.21 -17.07
C LEU A 227 -1.90 7.26 -18.19
N PRO A 228 -1.45 7.78 -19.36
CA PRO A 228 -0.91 6.93 -20.42
C PRO A 228 0.41 6.30 -20.02
N ILE A 229 0.55 5.03 -20.36
CA ILE A 229 1.74 4.23 -20.10
C ILE A 229 2.46 3.97 -21.43
N VAL A 230 3.76 4.20 -21.43
CA VAL A 230 4.61 3.99 -22.63
C VAL A 230 5.69 2.96 -22.37
N ASP A 231 6.14 2.32 -23.43
CA ASP A 231 7.33 1.47 -23.40
C ASP A 231 8.63 2.29 -23.45
N HIS A 232 9.77 1.62 -23.40
CA HIS A 232 11.10 2.27 -23.46
C HIS A 232 11.36 3.05 -24.75
N ASP A 233 10.65 2.73 -25.85
CA ASP A 233 10.72 3.47 -27.11
C ASP A 233 9.78 4.66 -27.16
N GLY A 234 8.97 4.88 -26.12
CA GLY A 234 7.95 5.92 -26.02
C GLY A 234 6.64 5.56 -26.75
N ARG A 235 6.46 4.30 -27.16
CA ARG A 235 5.22 3.81 -27.76
C ARG A 235 4.17 3.60 -26.71
N LEU A 236 2.92 3.95 -27.05
CA LEU A 236 1.77 3.77 -26.16
C LEU A 236 1.54 2.26 -25.89
N ALA A 237 1.68 1.85 -24.63
CA ALA A 237 1.54 0.47 -24.18
C ALA A 237 0.19 0.19 -23.52
N GLY A 238 -0.35 1.17 -22.79
CA GLY A 238 -1.57 1.05 -22.01
C GLY A 238 -1.95 2.37 -21.34
N LEU A 239 -2.86 2.28 -20.39
CA LEU A 239 -3.23 3.37 -19.49
C LEU A 239 -3.60 2.83 -18.13
N ILE A 240 -3.55 3.69 -17.11
CA ILE A 240 -4.13 3.44 -15.79
C ILE A 240 -5.18 4.49 -15.52
N THR A 241 -6.32 4.09 -15.01
CA THR A 241 -7.44 4.98 -14.68
C THR A 241 -7.39 5.44 -13.22
N VAL A 242 -8.12 6.49 -12.89
CA VAL A 242 -8.13 7.06 -11.55
C VAL A 242 -8.73 6.10 -10.52
N ASP A 243 -9.66 5.24 -10.89
CA ASP A 243 -10.24 4.21 -10.02
C ASP A 243 -9.19 3.16 -9.62
N ASP A 244 -8.39 2.65 -10.56
CA ASP A 244 -7.27 1.74 -10.26
C ASP A 244 -6.21 2.43 -9.37
N VAL A 245 -5.96 3.72 -9.60
CA VAL A 245 -5.05 4.52 -8.76
C VAL A 245 -5.57 4.65 -7.33
N ILE A 246 -6.88 4.77 -7.12
CA ILE A 246 -7.47 4.78 -5.77
C ILE A 246 -7.18 3.48 -5.04
N ASP A 247 -7.32 2.34 -5.72
CA ASP A 247 -7.02 1.02 -5.17
C ASP A 247 -5.52 0.88 -4.83
N VAL A 248 -4.63 1.32 -5.75
CA VAL A 248 -3.18 1.37 -5.49
C VAL A 248 -2.87 2.18 -4.23
N ILE A 249 -3.43 3.38 -4.08
CA ILE A 249 -3.19 4.23 -2.89
C ILE A 249 -3.67 3.54 -1.61
N ALA A 250 -4.80 2.85 -1.64
CA ALA A 250 -5.34 2.13 -0.49
C ALA A 250 -4.46 0.94 -0.10
N ASP A 251 -4.01 0.18 -1.10
CA ASP A 251 -3.14 -0.99 -0.91
C ASP A 251 -1.75 -0.58 -0.39
N GLU A 252 -1.09 0.41 -0.99
CA GLU A 252 0.20 0.94 -0.54
C GLU A 252 0.13 1.51 0.88
N THR A 253 -0.95 2.24 1.21
CA THR A 253 -1.16 2.75 2.56
C THR A 253 -1.30 1.61 3.58
N THR A 254 -2.02 0.55 3.23
CA THR A 254 -2.20 -0.64 4.06
C THR A 254 -0.88 -1.39 4.21
N GLU A 255 -0.11 -1.50 3.13
CA GLU A 255 1.21 -2.12 3.10
C GLU A 255 2.18 -1.40 4.05
N ASP A 256 2.25 -0.07 3.95
CA ASP A 256 3.06 0.76 4.84
C ASP A 256 2.71 0.55 6.32
N MET A 257 1.42 0.53 6.66
CA MET A 257 0.96 0.27 8.03
C MET A 257 1.41 -1.11 8.53
N TYR A 258 1.31 -2.13 7.71
CA TYR A 258 1.71 -3.50 8.07
C TYR A 258 3.23 -3.62 8.20
N LYS A 259 3.98 -3.02 7.29
CA LYS A 259 5.44 -2.98 7.34
C LYS A 259 5.94 -2.28 8.60
N MET A 260 5.38 -1.13 8.96
CA MET A 260 5.74 -0.40 10.18
C MET A 260 5.48 -1.22 11.45
N ALA A 261 4.47 -2.09 11.45
CA ALA A 261 4.16 -2.99 12.55
C ALA A 261 4.98 -4.30 12.50
N GLY A 262 5.80 -4.52 11.48
CA GLY A 262 6.52 -5.77 11.27
C GLY A 262 5.62 -6.96 10.94
N VAL A 263 4.46 -6.69 10.33
CA VAL A 263 3.49 -7.70 9.89
C VAL A 263 3.64 -7.89 8.38
N GLY A 264 3.54 -9.12 7.90
CA GLY A 264 3.63 -9.41 6.47
C GLY A 264 2.40 -8.85 5.71
N ILE A 265 2.64 -8.30 4.52
CA ILE A 265 1.62 -7.65 3.66
C ILE A 265 0.39 -8.53 3.39
N LYS A 266 0.62 -9.84 3.27
CA LYS A 266 -0.45 -10.82 3.01
C LYS A 266 -1.18 -11.30 4.28
N GLU A 267 -0.93 -10.67 5.43
CA GLU A 267 -1.60 -10.99 6.67
C GLU A 267 -3.02 -10.43 6.68
N ARG A 268 -3.98 -11.23 7.12
CA ARG A 268 -5.39 -10.83 7.27
C ARG A 268 -5.92 -11.28 8.63
N ALA A 269 -6.99 -10.67 9.10
CA ALA A 269 -7.58 -10.98 10.42
C ALA A 269 -7.98 -12.46 10.59
N PHE A 270 -8.35 -13.12 9.49
CA PHE A 270 -8.77 -14.52 9.46
C PHE A 270 -7.78 -15.45 8.74
N SER A 271 -6.54 -15.02 8.54
CA SER A 271 -5.49 -15.89 7.99
C SER A 271 -5.30 -17.15 8.84
N PRO A 272 -5.00 -18.32 8.22
CA PRO A 272 -4.73 -19.55 8.95
C PRO A 272 -3.61 -19.37 9.98
N LEU A 273 -3.80 -19.92 11.19
CA LEU A 273 -2.86 -19.75 12.31
C LEU A 273 -1.40 -20.07 11.93
N ARG A 274 -1.20 -21.14 11.16
CA ARG A 274 0.15 -21.57 10.73
C ARG A 274 0.83 -20.54 9.84
N GLU A 275 0.09 -19.91 8.95
CA GLU A 275 0.61 -18.88 8.05
C GLU A 275 0.92 -17.59 8.79
N SER A 276 0.00 -17.15 9.66
CA SER A 276 0.21 -15.99 10.52
C SER A 276 1.46 -16.18 11.41
N ALA A 277 1.61 -17.36 12.02
CA ALA A 277 2.79 -17.68 12.81
C ALA A 277 4.08 -17.63 11.98
N ALA A 278 4.07 -18.24 10.79
CA ALA A 278 5.24 -18.25 9.91
C ALA A 278 5.68 -16.85 9.44
N ARG A 279 4.73 -15.91 9.32
CA ARG A 279 5.00 -14.52 8.91
C ARG A 279 5.48 -13.64 10.05
N ARG A 280 4.95 -13.82 11.27
CA ARG A 280 5.24 -12.96 12.43
C ARG A 280 6.43 -13.41 13.26
N ILE A 281 6.66 -14.73 13.41
CA ILE A 281 7.75 -15.28 14.26
C ILE A 281 9.14 -14.80 13.84
N PRO A 282 9.54 -14.75 12.56
CA PRO A 282 10.87 -14.29 12.18
C PRO A 282 11.14 -12.85 12.64
N TRP A 283 10.15 -11.97 12.51
CA TRP A 283 10.25 -10.59 12.94
C TRP A 283 10.35 -10.45 14.47
N LEU A 284 9.54 -11.20 15.21
CA LEU A 284 9.63 -11.25 16.67
C LEU A 284 10.97 -11.83 17.14
N GLY A 285 11.52 -12.82 16.40
CA GLY A 285 12.85 -13.36 16.65
C GLY A 285 13.95 -12.31 16.48
N PHE A 286 13.87 -11.50 15.42
CA PHE A 286 14.77 -10.38 15.22
C PHE A 286 14.68 -9.35 16.36
N ASN A 287 13.46 -8.97 16.77
CA ASN A 287 13.26 -8.07 17.92
C ASN A 287 13.84 -8.63 19.21
N MET A 288 13.73 -9.94 19.43
CA MET A 288 14.28 -10.59 20.61
C MET A 288 15.81 -10.48 20.68
N VAL A 289 16.51 -10.58 19.55
CA VAL A 289 17.98 -10.39 19.50
C VAL A 289 18.36 -8.99 19.97
N TRP A 290 17.64 -7.98 19.51
CA TRP A 290 17.88 -6.59 19.94
C TRP A 290 17.49 -6.34 21.39
N ALA A 291 16.45 -6.99 21.89
CA ALA A 291 16.10 -6.93 23.31
C ALA A 291 17.25 -7.48 24.19
N PHE A 292 17.91 -8.56 23.75
CA PHE A 292 19.12 -9.05 24.43
C PHE A 292 20.29 -8.07 24.34
N ALA A 293 20.46 -7.34 23.23
CA ALA A 293 21.47 -6.29 23.11
C ALA A 293 21.20 -5.16 24.12
N ALA A 294 19.95 -4.70 24.26
CA ALA A 294 19.57 -3.72 25.27
C ALA A 294 19.76 -4.26 26.71
N ALA A 295 19.41 -5.53 26.95
CA ALA A 295 19.64 -6.19 28.25
C ALA A 295 21.13 -6.30 28.59
N SER A 296 22.02 -6.45 27.60
CA SER A 296 23.48 -6.49 27.85
C SER A 296 24.00 -5.14 28.38
N VAL A 297 23.39 -4.00 27.97
CA VAL A 297 23.71 -2.70 28.58
C VAL A 297 23.32 -2.72 30.05
N ILE A 298 22.13 -3.20 30.40
CA ILE A 298 21.66 -3.28 31.79
C ILE A 298 22.65 -4.14 32.63
N SER A 299 23.06 -5.29 32.08
CA SER A 299 24.01 -6.19 32.73
C SER A 299 25.37 -5.53 33.01
N ALA A 300 25.86 -4.68 32.10
CA ALA A 300 27.10 -3.95 32.30
C ALA A 300 27.06 -2.98 33.51
N PHE A 301 25.85 -2.52 33.87
CA PHE A 301 25.62 -1.63 35.02
C PHE A 301 25.01 -2.32 36.26
N GLU A 302 25.08 -3.65 36.36
CA GLU A 302 24.50 -4.43 37.45
C GLU A 302 24.96 -3.93 38.84
N LYS A 303 26.24 -3.55 39.00
CA LYS A 303 26.77 -2.98 40.23
C LYS A 303 26.10 -1.68 40.64
N THR A 304 25.86 -0.81 39.67
CA THR A 304 25.18 0.47 39.90
C THR A 304 23.71 0.29 40.29
N ILE A 305 23.04 -0.65 39.67
CA ILE A 305 21.66 -1.03 40.02
C ILE A 305 21.60 -1.66 41.38
N GLY A 306 22.56 -2.51 41.72
CA GLY A 306 22.67 -3.15 43.04
C GLY A 306 22.84 -2.13 44.17
N GLN A 307 23.59 -1.03 43.94
CA GLN A 307 23.74 0.06 44.90
C GLN A 307 22.51 0.96 45.01
N VAL A 308 21.79 1.18 43.89
CA VAL A 308 20.60 2.03 43.82
C VAL A 308 19.46 1.29 43.09
N PRO A 309 18.79 0.32 43.77
CA PRO A 309 17.72 -0.48 43.14
C PRO A 309 16.56 0.34 42.58
N ALA A 310 16.39 1.58 43.07
CA ALA A 310 15.40 2.51 42.58
C ALA A 310 15.53 2.84 41.08
N LEU A 311 16.72 2.72 40.51
CA LEU A 311 16.95 2.96 39.07
C LEU A 311 16.08 2.03 38.21
N ALA A 312 15.92 0.77 38.61
CA ALA A 312 15.15 -0.21 37.86
C ALA A 312 13.66 0.20 37.63
N ILE A 313 13.12 1.03 38.52
CA ILE A 313 11.73 1.53 38.44
C ILE A 313 11.56 2.50 37.24
N PHE A 314 12.56 3.34 36.99
CA PHE A 314 12.48 4.42 36.00
C PHE A 314 12.93 3.98 34.61
N MET A 315 13.67 2.87 34.49
CA MET A 315 14.15 2.34 33.20
C MET A 315 13.04 2.14 32.17
N PRO A 316 11.94 1.40 32.47
CA PRO A 316 10.87 1.18 31.48
C PRO A 316 10.13 2.47 31.13
N ILE A 317 10.08 3.46 32.03
CA ILE A 317 9.45 4.74 31.77
C ILE A 317 10.27 5.55 30.76
N ILE A 318 11.59 5.61 30.95
CA ILE A 318 12.52 6.36 30.07
C ILE A 318 12.55 5.71 28.68
N ALA A 319 12.70 4.40 28.59
CA ALA A 319 12.74 3.68 27.34
C ALA A 319 11.37 3.75 26.61
N GLY A 320 10.29 3.40 27.28
CA GLY A 320 8.96 3.36 26.67
C GLY A 320 8.46 4.72 26.15
N GLN A 321 8.72 5.83 26.88
CA GLN A 321 8.32 7.16 26.42
C GLN A 321 9.14 7.63 25.21
N ALA A 322 10.44 7.37 25.20
CA ALA A 322 11.28 7.73 24.07
C ALA A 322 10.97 6.88 22.84
N GLY A 323 10.73 5.56 23.01
CA GLY A 323 10.28 4.67 21.93
C GLY A 323 8.99 5.16 21.27
N ASN A 324 8.00 5.54 22.08
CA ASN A 324 6.76 6.11 21.56
C ASN A 324 6.99 7.44 20.81
N ALA A 325 7.88 8.31 21.32
CA ALA A 325 8.22 9.57 20.66
C ALA A 325 8.91 9.35 19.31
N GLY A 326 9.77 8.33 19.22
CA GLY A 326 10.47 7.95 18.02
C GLY A 326 9.53 7.37 16.96
N ILE A 327 8.63 6.46 17.35
CA ILE A 327 7.60 5.93 16.45
C ILE A 327 6.74 7.07 15.87
N GLN A 328 6.34 8.06 16.69
CA GLN A 328 5.60 9.23 16.19
C GLN A 328 6.39 10.00 15.12
N THR A 329 7.68 10.24 15.35
CA THR A 329 8.54 10.93 14.38
C THR A 329 8.73 10.08 13.12
N ALA A 330 9.07 8.80 13.26
CA ALA A 330 9.26 7.88 12.14
C ALA A 330 7.99 7.77 11.27
N THR A 331 6.80 7.66 11.87
CA THR A 331 5.52 7.59 11.14
C THR A 331 5.30 8.84 10.28
N VAL A 332 5.52 10.04 10.83
CA VAL A 332 5.39 11.28 10.07
C VAL A 332 6.41 11.36 8.94
N VAL A 333 7.65 10.95 9.21
CA VAL A 333 8.74 11.00 8.22
C VAL A 333 8.49 10.01 7.08
N VAL A 334 8.13 8.76 7.38
CA VAL A 334 7.80 7.73 6.38
C VAL A 334 6.66 8.21 5.50
N ARG A 335 5.58 8.71 6.10
CA ARG A 335 4.43 9.24 5.34
C ARG A 335 4.81 10.43 4.45
N SER A 336 5.61 11.37 4.96
CA SER A 336 6.08 12.51 4.15
C SER A 336 7.04 12.08 3.04
N MET A 337 7.79 10.99 3.21
CA MET A 337 8.61 10.39 2.15
C MET A 337 7.73 9.74 1.07
N ALA A 338 6.68 9.02 1.45
CA ALA A 338 5.71 8.42 0.55
C ALA A 338 4.97 9.49 -0.29
N LEU A 339 4.67 10.65 0.31
CA LEU A 339 4.07 11.78 -0.40
C LEU A 339 5.06 12.61 -1.25
N GLY A 340 6.37 12.28 -1.22
CA GLY A 340 7.38 13.05 -1.93
C GLY A 340 7.72 14.42 -1.32
N GLU A 341 7.26 14.70 -0.08
CA GLU A 341 7.53 15.97 0.63
C GLU A 341 8.95 16.03 1.20
N VAL A 342 9.56 14.85 1.46
CA VAL A 342 10.91 14.75 2.03
C VAL A 342 11.89 14.31 0.95
N GLU A 343 12.76 15.26 0.61
CA GLU A 343 13.90 15.07 -0.29
C GLU A 343 15.23 15.23 0.47
N SER A 344 16.33 14.80 -0.17
CA SER A 344 17.67 14.96 0.40
C SER A 344 18.03 16.43 0.66
N SER A 345 17.43 17.36 -0.10
CA SER A 345 17.65 18.80 0.00
C SER A 345 17.08 19.44 1.28
N ASN A 346 15.98 18.88 1.82
CA ASN A 346 15.27 19.44 2.98
C ASN A 346 15.45 18.64 4.29
N LEU A 347 16.27 17.58 4.26
CA LEU A 347 16.51 16.70 5.41
C LEU A 347 16.98 17.43 6.66
N PHE A 348 17.88 18.42 6.51
CA PHE A 348 18.39 19.20 7.65
C PHE A 348 17.29 20.07 8.29
N ALA A 349 16.40 20.63 7.48
CA ALA A 349 15.27 21.41 7.98
C ALA A 349 14.30 20.52 8.79
N LEU A 350 14.03 19.30 8.30
CA LEU A 350 13.23 18.30 9.00
C LEU A 350 13.88 17.90 10.32
N LEU A 351 15.16 17.58 10.32
CA LEU A 351 15.90 17.20 11.54
C LEU A 351 15.87 18.33 12.57
N ARG A 352 16.06 19.59 12.15
CA ARG A 352 15.97 20.76 13.04
C ARG A 352 14.58 20.93 13.64
N LYS A 353 13.51 20.69 12.85
CA LYS A 353 12.12 20.71 13.34
C LYS A 353 11.90 19.64 14.40
N GLU A 354 12.30 18.39 14.12
CA GLU A 354 12.11 17.27 15.04
C GLU A 354 12.98 17.42 16.31
N TRP A 355 14.18 17.97 16.21
CA TRP A 355 14.97 18.35 17.39
C TRP A 355 14.27 19.42 18.23
N GLY A 356 13.64 20.42 17.60
CA GLY A 356 12.82 21.40 18.31
C GLY A 356 11.68 20.75 19.09
N LEU A 357 11.00 19.79 18.48
CA LEU A 357 9.97 18.97 19.15
C LEU A 357 10.56 18.09 20.25
N GLY A 358 11.73 17.48 20.01
CA GLY A 358 12.48 16.70 20.99
C GLY A 358 12.86 17.50 22.22
N LEU A 359 13.34 18.74 22.03
CA LEU A 359 13.63 19.69 23.12
C LEU A 359 12.37 20.00 23.94
N ILE A 360 11.25 20.29 23.29
CA ILE A 360 9.98 20.59 23.97
C ILE A 360 9.49 19.37 24.76
N LYS A 361 9.35 18.21 24.09
CA LYS A 361 8.91 16.95 24.73
C LYS A 361 9.86 16.54 25.85
N GLY A 362 11.17 16.60 25.59
CA GLY A 362 12.20 16.29 26.57
C GLY A 362 12.18 17.18 27.80
N SER A 363 11.98 18.49 27.63
CA SER A 363 11.86 19.43 28.74
C SER A 363 10.61 19.14 29.60
N ILE A 364 9.47 18.90 28.96
CA ILE A 364 8.21 18.63 29.68
C ILE A 364 8.30 17.28 30.42
N PHE A 365 8.55 16.20 29.68
CA PHE A 365 8.54 14.87 30.28
C PHE A 365 9.75 14.60 31.17
N GLY A 366 10.91 15.20 30.85
CA GLY A 366 12.09 15.13 31.71
C GLY A 366 11.85 15.85 33.04
N THR A 367 11.25 17.04 33.02
CA THR A 367 10.92 17.76 34.27
C THR A 367 9.87 17.00 35.09
N VAL A 368 8.82 16.50 34.45
CA VAL A 368 7.76 15.75 35.14
C VAL A 368 8.35 14.49 35.78
N LEU A 369 9.13 13.69 35.02
CA LEU A 369 9.76 12.48 35.55
C LEU A 369 10.76 12.79 36.66
N GLY A 370 11.58 13.83 36.49
CA GLY A 370 12.54 14.26 37.50
C GLY A 370 11.89 14.68 38.80
N VAL A 371 10.82 15.48 38.74
CA VAL A 371 10.05 15.86 39.93
C VAL A 371 9.38 14.65 40.58
N ILE A 372 8.75 13.77 39.83
CA ILE A 372 8.14 12.54 40.36
C ILE A 372 9.20 11.66 41.05
N ALA A 373 10.35 11.44 40.38
CA ALA A 373 11.42 10.61 40.94
C ALA A 373 11.97 11.21 42.23
N TRP A 374 12.18 12.51 42.26
CA TRP A 374 12.61 13.23 43.49
C TRP A 374 11.59 13.08 44.61
N LEU A 375 10.32 13.43 44.37
CA LEU A 375 9.27 13.36 45.40
C LEU A 375 9.01 11.93 45.89
N TRP A 376 9.04 10.95 44.98
CA TRP A 376 8.76 9.56 45.34
C TRP A 376 9.84 8.92 46.18
N ARG A 377 11.13 9.27 45.91
CA ARG A 377 12.28 8.63 46.59
C ARG A 377 13.00 9.55 47.56
N GLY A 378 12.61 10.80 47.66
CA GLY A 378 13.25 11.80 48.53
C GLY A 378 14.68 12.17 48.12
N ASN A 379 15.16 11.77 46.95
CA ASN A 379 16.52 11.98 46.46
C ASN A 379 16.52 12.89 45.23
N ALA A 380 16.99 14.13 45.39
CA ALA A 380 17.03 15.12 44.30
C ALA A 380 18.00 14.74 43.18
N ALA A 381 19.10 14.02 43.49
CA ALA A 381 20.05 13.58 42.50
C ALA A 381 19.43 12.51 41.59
N LEU A 382 18.63 11.61 42.14
CA LEU A 382 17.87 10.62 41.36
C LEU A 382 16.86 11.31 40.44
N GLY A 383 16.15 12.32 40.93
CA GLY A 383 15.25 13.15 40.14
C GLY A 383 15.97 13.83 38.98
N PHE A 384 17.15 14.41 39.22
CA PHE A 384 17.99 15.02 38.19
C PHE A 384 18.45 14.00 37.14
N VAL A 385 18.96 12.86 37.57
CA VAL A 385 19.42 11.80 36.65
C VAL A 385 18.28 11.27 35.79
N ALA A 386 17.12 10.98 36.37
CA ALA A 386 15.95 10.51 35.64
C ALA A 386 15.45 11.56 34.62
N GLY A 387 15.36 12.83 35.07
CA GLY A 387 14.88 13.94 34.22
C GLY A 387 15.79 14.23 33.03
N ILE A 388 17.10 14.36 33.26
CA ILE A 388 18.06 14.64 32.20
C ILE A 388 18.19 13.45 31.23
N SER A 389 18.09 12.21 31.73
CA SER A 389 18.12 11.03 30.88
C SER A 389 16.91 10.96 29.97
N MET A 390 15.71 11.26 30.48
CA MET A 390 14.50 11.37 29.66
C MET A 390 14.65 12.46 28.60
N PHE A 391 15.17 13.63 28.98
CA PHE A 391 15.41 14.73 28.05
C PHE A 391 16.35 14.33 26.91
N LEU A 392 17.49 13.73 27.23
CA LEU A 392 18.46 13.28 26.22
C LEU A 392 17.90 12.17 25.35
N ASN A 393 17.15 11.22 25.93
CA ASN A 393 16.58 10.12 25.16
C ASN A 393 15.46 10.60 24.20
N MET A 394 14.74 11.66 24.52
CA MET A 394 13.81 12.29 23.57
C MET A 394 14.52 12.92 22.36
N LEU A 395 15.75 13.41 22.53
CA LEU A 395 16.57 13.88 21.39
C LEU A 395 17.09 12.72 20.55
N VAL A 396 17.45 11.59 21.19
CA VAL A 396 17.81 10.36 20.49
C VAL A 396 16.62 9.88 19.64
N ALA A 397 15.41 9.82 20.21
CA ALA A 397 14.19 9.46 19.52
C ALA A 397 13.89 10.36 18.31
N ALA A 398 14.00 11.67 18.48
CA ALA A 398 13.83 12.63 17.39
C ALA A 398 14.86 12.43 16.26
N THR A 399 16.10 12.09 16.64
CA THR A 399 17.18 11.84 15.67
C THR A 399 16.97 10.52 14.94
N GLY A 400 16.67 9.44 15.65
CA GLY A 400 16.43 8.11 15.13
C GLY A 400 15.25 8.11 14.17
N GLY A 401 14.11 8.68 14.58
CA GLY A 401 12.88 8.77 13.78
C GLY A 401 13.04 9.49 12.45
N VAL A 402 14.06 10.35 12.29
CA VAL A 402 14.40 10.98 11.00
C VAL A 402 15.48 10.20 10.26
N LEU A 403 16.58 9.84 10.94
CA LEU A 403 17.75 9.28 10.27
C LEU A 403 17.55 7.82 9.85
N VAL A 404 16.81 7.01 10.63
CA VAL A 404 16.59 5.59 10.30
C VAL A 404 15.81 5.44 8.98
N PRO A 405 14.63 6.05 8.80
CA PRO A 405 13.92 5.96 7.50
C PRO A 405 14.74 6.51 6.34
N THR A 406 15.47 7.61 6.57
CA THR A 406 16.31 8.23 5.54
C THR A 406 17.47 7.33 5.12
N ALA A 407 18.10 6.66 6.08
CA ALA A 407 19.19 5.72 5.79
C ALA A 407 18.69 4.50 5.02
N LEU A 408 17.54 3.93 5.40
CA LEU A 408 16.90 2.81 4.70
C LEU A 408 16.62 3.17 3.23
N ARG A 409 16.02 4.33 2.99
CA ARG A 409 15.75 4.81 1.63
C ARG A 409 17.03 4.97 0.80
N ARG A 410 18.12 5.47 1.39
CA ARG A 410 19.42 5.60 0.69
C ARG A 410 20.06 4.27 0.37
N LEU A 411 19.78 3.23 1.15
CA LEU A 411 20.22 1.86 0.91
C LEU A 411 19.33 1.11 -0.09
N GLY A 412 18.30 1.77 -0.64
CA GLY A 412 17.33 1.13 -1.54
C GLY A 412 16.36 0.20 -0.83
N LEU A 413 16.24 0.32 0.50
CA LEU A 413 15.29 -0.42 1.31
C LEU A 413 14.06 0.45 1.58
N ASP A 414 12.91 -0.19 1.70
CA ASP A 414 11.66 0.49 2.02
C ASP A 414 11.72 1.07 3.47
N PRO A 415 11.54 2.40 3.62
CA PRO A 415 11.57 3.06 4.92
C PRO A 415 10.50 2.55 5.89
N ALA A 416 9.33 2.13 5.40
CA ALA A 416 8.23 1.64 6.23
C ALA A 416 8.57 0.32 6.93
N THR A 417 9.38 -0.54 6.30
CA THR A 417 9.59 -1.93 6.74
C THR A 417 10.13 -2.06 8.16
N VAL A 418 10.93 -1.12 8.63
CA VAL A 418 11.68 -1.31 9.89
C VAL A 418 11.81 -0.06 10.76
N ALA A 419 11.35 1.12 10.27
CA ALA A 419 11.63 2.38 10.93
C ALA A 419 11.15 2.43 12.41
N GLY A 420 9.93 1.98 12.70
CA GLY A 420 9.38 2.03 14.05
C GLY A 420 10.11 1.10 15.04
N VAL A 421 10.49 -0.09 14.59
CA VAL A 421 11.17 -1.07 15.43
C VAL A 421 12.62 -0.69 15.68
N PHE A 422 13.35 -0.26 14.65
CA PHE A 422 14.73 0.22 14.83
C PHE A 422 14.82 1.43 15.74
N ASP A 423 13.84 2.34 15.66
CA ASP A 423 13.83 3.51 16.52
C ASP A 423 13.57 3.14 17.98
N THR A 424 12.66 2.20 18.24
CA THR A 424 12.44 1.65 19.60
C THR A 424 13.70 0.98 20.13
N MET A 425 14.38 0.17 19.32
CA MET A 425 15.64 -0.49 19.69
C MET A 425 16.72 0.52 20.01
N LEU A 426 16.86 1.57 19.19
CA LEU A 426 17.83 2.65 19.41
C LEU A 426 17.56 3.41 20.71
N THR A 427 16.29 3.74 20.96
CA THR A 427 15.88 4.46 22.16
C THR A 427 15.99 3.62 23.43
N ASP A 428 15.74 2.32 23.37
CA ASP A 428 15.96 1.42 24.51
C ASP A 428 17.44 1.30 24.84
N PHE A 429 18.29 0.99 23.86
CA PHE A 429 19.72 0.84 24.02
C PHE A 429 20.35 2.13 24.56
N MET A 430 20.09 3.25 23.89
CA MET A 430 20.65 4.55 24.27
C MET A 430 20.04 5.08 25.57
N GLY A 431 18.75 4.85 25.80
CA GLY A 431 18.06 5.22 27.03
C GLY A 431 18.66 4.55 28.26
N PHE A 432 18.91 3.24 28.20
CA PHE A 432 19.57 2.52 29.29
C PHE A 432 21.02 2.97 29.45
N LEU A 433 21.76 3.14 28.35
CA LEU A 433 23.15 3.60 28.40
C LEU A 433 23.27 5.01 29.02
N ILE A 434 22.45 5.95 28.60
CA ILE A 434 22.45 7.33 29.13
C ILE A 434 22.04 7.32 30.61
N PHE A 435 20.94 6.65 30.95
CA PHE A 435 20.39 6.66 32.30
C PHE A 435 21.32 5.99 33.30
N LEU A 436 21.78 4.78 33.02
CA LEU A 436 22.67 4.03 33.92
C LEU A 436 24.08 4.60 33.91
N GLY A 437 24.55 5.14 32.78
CA GLY A 437 25.80 5.84 32.68
C GLY A 437 25.83 7.10 33.56
N LEU A 438 24.80 7.94 33.49
CA LEU A 438 24.68 9.14 34.35
C LEU A 438 24.52 8.74 35.82
N ALA A 439 23.74 7.70 36.11
CA ALA A 439 23.60 7.19 37.47
C ALA A 439 24.94 6.70 38.03
N THR A 440 25.75 6.04 37.22
CA THR A 440 27.10 5.57 37.64
C THR A 440 28.04 6.74 37.89
N LEU A 441 28.03 7.76 37.02
CA LEU A 441 28.86 8.98 37.19
C LEU A 441 28.50 9.76 38.48
N LEU A 442 27.21 9.77 38.81
CA LEU A 442 26.68 10.48 39.98
C LEU A 442 26.36 9.58 41.16
N ILE A 443 26.96 8.38 41.23
CA ILE A 443 26.62 7.35 42.23
C ILE A 443 26.77 7.87 43.67
N HIS A 444 27.78 8.71 43.95
CA HIS A 444 28.01 9.28 45.29
C HIS A 444 26.88 10.20 45.76
N PHE A 445 26.07 10.71 44.86
CA PHE A 445 24.91 11.57 45.20
C PHE A 445 23.62 10.77 45.26
N LEU A 446 23.65 9.52 44.77
CA LEU A 446 22.50 8.62 44.74
C LEU A 446 22.45 7.66 45.94
N THR A 447 23.60 7.33 46.49
CA THR A 447 23.79 6.52 47.71
C THR A 447 23.91 7.44 48.93
#